data_c8934e33e1a09295694420bfc36688da
#
_entry.id   c8934e33e1a09295694420bfc36688da
#
_cell.length_a   1.000
_cell.length_b   1.000
_cell.length_c   1.000
_cell.angle_alpha   90.00
_cell.angle_beta   90.00
_cell.angle_gamma   90.00
#
_symmetry.space_group_name_H-M   'P 1'
#
loop_
_entity.id
_entity.type
_entity.pdbx_description
1 polymer ?
#
loop_
_entity_poly.entity_id
_entity_poly.type
_entity_poly.pdbx_seq_one_letter_code
_entity_poly.pdbx_strand_id
1 'polypeptide(L)'
;MKNMINEILERVKNRSTNCLKNADVPDVSKGSDVCPVCKGSEWILTEKDGIETAVPCKCRERAIMLRRLRFADIPEAFRGMELKTFRMDVYRERDSRKKVSDACRIIKAYLGDFENQREQGMGLFIWSRTKGSGKTRIAAGIANELMKSYAVKFAVSLTILQEIKNT
;
A
#
# COMPACT_ATOMS: atom_id res chain seq x y z
N MET A 1 -24.77 12.18 2.59
CA MET A 1 -23.90 11.01 2.32
C MET A 1 -22.48 11.34 1.81
N LYS A 2 -22.22 12.52 1.22
CA LYS A 2 -20.85 12.93 0.76
C LYS A 2 -19.89 13.30 1.90
N ASN A 3 -20.36 13.79 3.03
CA ASN A 3 -19.51 14.31 4.13
C ASN A 3 -18.81 13.19 4.95
N MET A 4 -19.47 12.05 5.17
CA MET A 4 -18.91 10.96 5.98
C MET A 4 -17.74 10.24 5.29
N ILE A 5 -17.72 10.21 3.96
CA ILE A 5 -16.63 9.61 3.18
C ILE A 5 -15.38 10.50 3.24
N ASN A 6 -15.55 11.81 3.23
CA ASN A 6 -14.46 12.76 3.35
C ASN A 6 -13.83 12.76 4.76
N GLU A 7 -14.65 12.63 5.82
CA GLU A 7 -14.12 12.55 7.19
C GLU A 7 -13.31 11.30 7.47
N ILE A 8 -13.71 10.15 6.92
CA ILE A 8 -12.91 8.90 7.05
C ILE A 8 -11.62 9.00 6.24
N LEU A 9 -11.67 9.57 5.04
CA LEU A 9 -10.48 9.84 4.23
C LEU A 9 -9.56 10.86 4.90
N GLU A 10 -10.10 11.84 5.62
CA GLU A 10 -9.33 12.81 6.39
C GLU A 10 -8.70 12.23 7.64
N ARG A 11 -9.36 11.32 8.35
CA ARG A 11 -8.78 10.61 9.50
C ARG A 11 -7.64 9.68 9.10
N VAL A 12 -7.76 9.01 7.95
CA VAL A 12 -6.64 8.21 7.38
C VAL A 12 -5.54 9.12 6.86
N LYS A 13 -5.87 10.26 6.25
CA LYS A 13 -4.91 11.30 5.86
C LYS A 13 -4.18 11.90 7.06
N ASN A 14 -4.86 12.27 8.12
CA ASN A 14 -4.24 12.97 9.26
C ASN A 14 -3.31 12.08 10.09
N ARG A 15 -3.36 10.75 9.98
CA ARG A 15 -2.32 9.84 10.51
C ARG A 15 -1.09 9.71 9.60
N SER A 16 -1.20 10.09 8.32
CA SER A 16 -0.13 9.97 7.32
C SER A 16 0.31 11.29 6.69
N THR A 17 -0.33 12.42 7.01
CA THR A 17 -0.26 13.64 6.18
C THR A 17 0.83 14.61 6.51
N ASN A 18 1.86 14.24 7.24
CA ASN A 18 3.06 15.09 7.25
C ASN A 18 4.16 14.65 6.28
N CYS A 19 3.96 13.60 5.47
CA CYS A 19 5.06 13.04 4.67
C CYS A 19 4.89 12.96 3.17
N LEU A 20 3.71 13.14 2.59
CA LEU A 20 3.54 12.95 1.13
C LEU A 20 2.77 14.08 0.46
N LYS A 21 3.29 15.31 0.56
CA LYS A 21 3.05 16.31 -0.48
C LYS A 21 4.16 16.13 -1.52
N ASN A 22 3.78 15.66 -2.73
CA ASN A 22 4.63 15.47 -3.90
C ASN A 22 5.73 14.41 -3.73
N ALA A 23 5.36 13.13 -3.77
CA ALA A 23 6.31 12.09 -4.09
C ALA A 23 5.93 11.49 -5.45
N ASP A 24 6.62 11.93 -6.49
CA ASP A 24 6.86 11.12 -7.67
C ASP A 24 7.35 9.77 -7.19
N VAL A 25 6.77 8.68 -7.68
CA VAL A 25 7.23 7.32 -7.38
C VAL A 25 8.69 7.26 -7.84
N PRO A 26 9.68 7.13 -6.95
CA PRO A 26 11.07 7.15 -7.39
C PRO A 26 11.32 5.92 -8.25
N ASP A 27 11.85 6.14 -9.44
CA ASP A 27 12.39 5.11 -10.31
C ASP A 27 13.44 4.30 -9.53
N VAL A 28 13.12 3.05 -9.23
CA VAL A 28 13.94 2.16 -8.36
C VAL A 28 15.23 1.72 -9.05
N SER A 29 15.44 2.09 -10.32
CA SER A 29 16.54 1.62 -11.15
C SER A 29 17.82 2.47 -11.11
N LYS A 30 17.83 3.62 -10.46
CA LYS A 30 18.99 4.52 -10.45
C LYS A 30 19.52 4.82 -9.05
N GLY A 31 20.68 4.24 -8.75
CA GLY A 31 21.68 4.80 -7.86
C GLY A 31 21.43 4.67 -6.37
N SER A 32 22.43 4.20 -5.68
CA SER A 32 22.59 4.28 -4.23
C SER A 32 22.68 5.74 -3.77
N ASP A 33 21.58 6.44 -3.71
CA ASP A 33 21.52 7.77 -3.08
C ASP A 33 21.67 7.61 -1.57
N VAL A 34 22.89 7.43 -1.12
CA VAL A 34 23.23 7.46 0.29
C VAL A 34 22.91 8.87 0.81
N CYS A 35 22.04 8.95 1.80
CA CYS A 35 21.66 10.23 2.39
C CYS A 35 22.90 10.98 2.88
N PRO A 36 23.16 12.21 2.42
CA PRO A 36 24.35 12.97 2.78
C PRO A 36 24.40 13.34 4.28
N VAL A 37 23.25 13.35 4.95
CA VAL A 37 23.13 13.73 6.38
C VAL A 37 23.51 12.57 7.28
N CYS A 38 22.91 11.39 7.08
CA CYS A 38 23.12 10.24 7.95
C CYS A 38 24.03 9.18 7.34
N LYS A 39 24.52 9.38 6.12
CA LYS A 39 25.40 8.45 5.39
C LYS A 39 24.85 7.01 5.33
N GLY A 40 23.52 6.88 5.28
CA GLY A 40 22.85 5.59 5.19
C GLY A 40 22.48 4.94 6.52
N SER A 41 22.86 5.50 7.67
CA SER A 41 22.50 4.95 8.99
C SER A 41 21.03 5.11 9.36
N GLU A 42 20.30 6.01 8.68
CA GLU A 42 18.91 6.40 8.98
C GLU A 42 18.72 7.10 10.33
N TRP A 43 19.81 7.36 11.07
CA TRP A 43 19.82 8.03 12.36
C TRP A 43 20.83 9.16 12.35
N ILE A 44 20.59 10.17 13.19
CA ILE A 44 21.48 11.30 13.42
C ILE A 44 21.76 11.31 14.92
N LEU A 45 23.04 11.30 15.30
CA LEU A 45 23.42 11.50 16.67
C LEU A 45 23.39 13.00 16.98
N THR A 46 22.69 13.37 18.04
CA THR A 46 22.59 14.74 18.55
C THR A 46 22.94 14.72 20.00
N GLU A 47 23.73 15.72 20.44
CA GLU A 47 24.04 15.92 21.84
C GLU A 47 23.07 16.94 22.43
N LYS A 48 22.39 16.59 23.49
CA LYS A 48 21.54 17.49 24.26
C LYS A 48 21.82 17.28 25.74
N ASP A 49 22.18 18.38 26.42
CA ASP A 49 22.49 18.39 27.87
C ASP A 49 23.63 17.41 28.26
N GLY A 50 24.64 17.22 27.36
CA GLY A 50 25.75 16.30 27.58
C GLY A 50 25.38 14.82 27.35
N ILE A 51 24.21 14.52 26.84
CA ILE A 51 23.74 13.16 26.54
C ILE A 51 23.62 13.00 25.03
N GLU A 52 24.33 12.01 24.48
CA GLU A 52 24.15 11.62 23.07
C GLU A 52 22.82 10.90 22.85
N THR A 53 22.00 11.43 21.97
CA THR A 53 20.72 10.85 21.61
C THR A 53 20.63 10.61 20.09
N ALA A 54 20.10 9.46 19.70
CA ALA A 54 19.86 9.14 18.30
C ALA A 54 18.46 9.59 17.88
N VAL A 55 18.36 10.49 16.92
CA VAL A 55 17.10 10.93 16.33
C VAL A 55 16.96 10.40 14.91
N PRO A 56 15.74 10.05 14.46
CA PRO A 56 15.54 9.53 13.12
C PRO A 56 15.86 10.59 12.06
N CYS A 57 16.65 10.22 11.06
CA CYS A 57 16.91 11.07 9.89
C CYS A 57 15.66 11.19 9.03
N LYS A 58 15.48 12.34 8.38
CA LYS A 58 14.37 12.57 7.44
C LYS A 58 14.31 11.55 6.28
N CYS A 59 15.43 10.93 5.91
CA CYS A 59 15.49 9.91 4.87
C CYS A 59 14.89 8.56 5.29
N ARG A 60 14.70 8.32 6.60
CA ARG A 60 14.29 7.03 7.14
C ARG A 60 12.93 6.57 6.62
N GLU A 61 11.95 7.46 6.54
CA GLU A 61 10.62 7.13 6.04
C GLU A 61 10.68 6.65 4.57
N ARG A 62 11.48 7.35 3.74
CA ARG A 62 11.74 6.94 2.36
C ARG A 62 12.43 5.58 2.30
N ALA A 63 13.42 5.34 3.14
CA ALA A 63 14.13 4.06 3.20
C ALA A 63 13.19 2.91 3.62
N ILE A 64 12.32 3.13 4.60
CA ILE A 64 11.29 2.16 5.02
C ILE A 64 10.35 1.85 3.85
N MET A 65 9.86 2.87 3.15
CA MET A 65 8.98 2.69 2.00
C MET A 65 9.65 1.90 0.88
N LEU A 66 10.90 2.19 0.56
CA LEU A 66 11.66 1.45 -0.46
C LEU A 66 11.87 -0.02 -0.06
N ARG A 67 12.14 -0.30 1.23
CA ARG A 67 12.22 -1.69 1.73
C ARG A 67 10.87 -2.41 1.61
N ARG A 68 9.77 -1.75 1.93
CA ARG A 68 8.42 -2.30 1.77
C ARG A 68 8.12 -2.60 0.30
N LEU A 69 8.46 -1.69 -0.62
CA LEU A 69 8.29 -1.87 -2.06
C LEU A 69 9.06 -3.09 -2.60
N ARG A 70 10.31 -3.25 -2.19
CA ARG A 70 11.13 -4.41 -2.57
C ARG A 70 10.56 -5.71 -2.01
N PHE A 71 10.16 -5.71 -0.76
CA PHE A 71 9.57 -6.87 -0.11
C PHE A 71 8.21 -7.25 -0.72
N ALA A 72 7.41 -6.26 -1.10
CA ALA A 72 6.06 -6.48 -1.62
C ALA A 72 6.03 -7.30 -2.91
N ASP A 73 7.07 -7.21 -3.73
CA ASP A 73 7.20 -7.96 -4.99
C ASP A 73 5.98 -7.80 -5.93
N ILE A 74 5.40 -6.59 -5.90
CA ILE A 74 4.27 -6.26 -6.77
C ILE A 74 4.80 -6.13 -8.21
N PRO A 75 4.20 -6.83 -9.19
CA PRO A 75 4.60 -6.73 -10.60
C PRO A 75 4.58 -5.26 -11.06
N GLU A 76 5.55 -4.87 -11.87
CA GLU A 76 5.77 -3.49 -12.29
C GLU A 76 4.50 -2.83 -12.87
N ALA A 77 3.77 -3.56 -13.70
CA ALA A 77 2.50 -3.10 -14.28
C ALA A 77 1.43 -2.71 -13.23
N PHE A 78 1.58 -3.14 -11.99
CA PHE A 78 0.63 -2.89 -10.90
C PHE A 78 1.20 -1.99 -9.80
N ARG A 79 2.47 -1.61 -9.88
CA ARG A 79 3.09 -0.68 -8.92
C ARG A 79 2.42 0.68 -8.99
N GLY A 80 2.13 1.28 -7.85
CA GLY A 80 1.50 2.59 -7.76
C GLY A 80 0.04 2.66 -8.22
N MET A 81 -0.61 1.54 -8.56
CA MET A 81 -2.04 1.55 -8.84
C MET A 81 -2.84 1.90 -7.60
N GLU A 82 -3.69 2.91 -7.72
CA GLU A 82 -4.55 3.36 -6.64
C GLU A 82 -5.99 2.87 -6.85
N LEU A 83 -6.67 2.52 -5.75
CA LEU A 83 -8.08 2.13 -5.78
C LEU A 83 -8.98 3.26 -6.30
N LYS A 84 -8.62 4.52 -6.04
CA LYS A 84 -9.40 5.68 -6.53
C LYS A 84 -9.39 5.83 -8.05
N THR A 85 -8.36 5.30 -8.73
CA THR A 85 -8.25 5.31 -10.20
C THR A 85 -8.96 4.13 -10.85
N PHE A 86 -9.67 3.31 -10.07
CA PHE A 86 -10.42 2.18 -10.60
C PHE A 86 -11.62 2.66 -11.41
N ARG A 87 -11.64 2.34 -12.69
CA ARG A 87 -12.66 2.78 -13.63
C ARG A 87 -13.86 1.87 -13.59
N MET A 88 -15.01 2.41 -13.20
CA MET A 88 -16.28 1.68 -13.17
C MET A 88 -17.06 1.80 -14.49
N ASP A 89 -16.74 2.79 -15.32
CA ASP A 89 -17.36 3.06 -16.61
C ASP A 89 -17.07 1.98 -17.67
N VAL A 90 -16.01 1.20 -17.49
CA VAL A 90 -15.68 0.07 -18.39
C VAL A 90 -16.70 -1.08 -18.32
N TYR A 91 -17.49 -1.15 -17.24
CA TYR A 91 -18.54 -2.17 -17.08
C TYR A 91 -19.82 -1.72 -17.79
N ARG A 92 -20.12 -2.30 -18.94
CA ARG A 92 -21.26 -1.88 -19.78
C ARG A 92 -22.60 -2.21 -19.15
N GLU A 93 -22.73 -3.37 -18.52
CA GLU A 93 -23.97 -3.84 -17.92
C GLU A 93 -24.24 -3.18 -16.56
N ARG A 94 -25.50 -2.81 -16.32
CA ARG A 94 -25.93 -2.18 -15.06
C ARG A 94 -25.68 -3.09 -13.86
N ASP A 95 -25.96 -4.38 -14.00
CA ASP A 95 -25.75 -5.41 -12.97
C ASP A 95 -24.26 -5.54 -12.60
N SER A 96 -23.39 -5.57 -13.61
CA SER A 96 -21.94 -5.61 -13.40
C SER A 96 -21.44 -4.37 -12.68
N ARG A 97 -21.92 -3.18 -13.04
CA ARG A 97 -21.58 -1.93 -12.35
C ARG A 97 -22.05 -1.94 -10.89
N LYS A 98 -23.25 -2.45 -10.60
CA LYS A 98 -23.75 -2.58 -9.25
C LYS A 98 -22.87 -3.50 -8.40
N LYS A 99 -22.55 -4.69 -8.89
CA LYS A 99 -21.68 -5.66 -8.21
C LYS A 99 -20.29 -5.09 -7.93
N VAL A 100 -19.71 -4.37 -8.87
CA VAL A 100 -18.41 -3.71 -8.67
C VAL A 100 -18.51 -2.56 -7.67
N SER A 101 -19.59 -1.79 -7.70
CA SER A 101 -19.83 -0.74 -6.71
C SER A 101 -19.94 -1.30 -5.29
N ASP A 102 -20.67 -2.40 -5.12
CA ASP A 102 -20.79 -3.10 -3.84
C ASP A 102 -19.44 -3.65 -3.37
N ALA A 103 -18.67 -4.26 -4.28
CA ALA A 103 -17.30 -4.71 -3.97
C ALA A 103 -16.40 -3.55 -3.54
N CYS A 104 -16.43 -2.41 -4.23
CA CYS A 104 -15.67 -1.23 -3.82
C CYS A 104 -16.08 -0.71 -2.43
N ARG A 105 -17.36 -0.78 -2.09
CA ARG A 105 -17.86 -0.41 -0.77
C ARG A 105 -17.33 -1.33 0.33
N ILE A 106 -17.34 -2.64 0.09
CA ILE A 106 -16.79 -3.65 1.01
C ILE A 106 -15.29 -3.45 1.20
N ILE A 107 -14.53 -3.24 0.12
CA ILE A 107 -13.09 -2.99 0.17
C ILE A 107 -12.77 -1.74 0.99
N LYS A 108 -13.53 -0.66 0.80
CA LYS A 108 -13.35 0.57 1.58
C LYS A 108 -13.61 0.36 3.06
N ALA A 109 -14.66 -0.39 3.41
CA ALA A 109 -14.97 -0.73 4.80
C ALA A 109 -13.85 -1.58 5.42
N TYR A 110 -13.37 -2.59 4.69
CA TYR A 110 -12.26 -3.44 5.11
C TYR A 110 -10.98 -2.64 5.36
N LEU A 111 -10.61 -1.75 4.44
CA LEU A 111 -9.41 -0.92 4.60
C LEU A 111 -9.55 0.11 5.72
N GLY A 112 -10.76 0.61 5.95
CA GLY A 112 -11.04 1.57 7.03
C GLY A 112 -10.93 0.98 8.43
N ASP A 113 -11.13 -0.35 8.56
CA ASP A 113 -11.06 -1.10 9.82
C ASP A 113 -10.00 -2.21 9.76
N PHE A 114 -8.95 -2.02 8.96
CA PHE A 114 -7.99 -3.06 8.64
C PHE A 114 -7.29 -3.66 9.87
N GLU A 115 -6.98 -2.85 10.88
CA GLU A 115 -6.33 -3.32 12.11
C GLU A 115 -7.18 -4.39 12.80
N ASN A 116 -8.46 -4.11 13.01
CA ASN A 116 -9.41 -5.04 13.63
C ASN A 116 -9.62 -6.29 12.75
N GLN A 117 -9.75 -6.12 11.43
CA GLN A 117 -9.88 -7.25 10.50
C GLN A 117 -8.64 -8.16 10.55
N ARG A 118 -7.45 -7.57 10.63
CA ARG A 118 -6.19 -8.30 10.74
C ARG A 118 -6.09 -9.07 12.05
N GLU A 119 -6.44 -8.45 13.17
CA GLU A 119 -6.45 -9.10 14.49
C GLU A 119 -7.40 -10.29 14.55
N GLN A 120 -8.53 -10.20 13.87
CA GLN A 120 -9.50 -11.29 13.73
C GLN A 120 -9.12 -12.33 12.67
N GLY A 121 -8.02 -12.16 11.96
CA GLY A 121 -7.61 -13.06 10.87
C GLY A 121 -8.53 -13.00 9.64
N MET A 122 -9.32 -11.95 9.50
CA MET A 122 -10.26 -11.78 8.39
C MET A 122 -9.56 -11.26 7.15
N GLY A 123 -9.88 -11.85 6.01
CA GLY A 123 -9.36 -11.48 4.70
C GLY A 123 -10.45 -11.23 3.67
N LEU A 124 -10.05 -10.77 2.48
CA LEU A 124 -10.95 -10.56 1.35
C LEU A 124 -10.75 -11.65 0.29
N PHE A 125 -11.83 -12.30 -0.11
CA PHE A 125 -11.85 -13.21 -1.25
C PHE A 125 -12.53 -12.54 -2.44
N ILE A 126 -11.75 -12.27 -3.49
CA ILE A 126 -12.21 -11.56 -4.70
C ILE A 126 -12.31 -12.54 -5.85
N TRP A 127 -13.52 -12.81 -6.33
CA TRP A 127 -13.73 -13.73 -7.42
C TRP A 127 -14.69 -13.18 -8.51
N SER A 128 -14.56 -13.67 -9.70
CA SER A 128 -15.54 -13.50 -10.77
C SER A 128 -15.37 -14.59 -11.83
N ARG A 129 -16.45 -14.91 -12.54
CA ARG A 129 -16.44 -15.89 -13.64
C ARG A 129 -15.70 -15.35 -14.87
N THR A 130 -15.64 -14.04 -15.04
CA THR A 130 -15.08 -13.38 -16.22
C THR A 130 -13.59 -13.11 -16.07
N LYS A 131 -12.79 -13.51 -17.06
CA LYS A 131 -11.38 -13.09 -17.18
C LYS A 131 -11.33 -11.58 -17.47
N GLY A 132 -10.29 -10.89 -17.04
CA GLY A 132 -10.13 -9.45 -17.28
C GLY A 132 -11.06 -8.54 -16.48
N SER A 133 -11.82 -9.06 -15.51
CA SER A 133 -12.75 -8.28 -14.68
C SER A 133 -12.08 -7.38 -13.62
N GLY A 134 -10.78 -7.18 -13.67
CA GLY A 134 -10.06 -6.26 -12.77
C GLY A 134 -9.68 -6.82 -11.40
N LYS A 135 -9.85 -8.13 -11.14
CA LYS A 135 -9.50 -8.75 -9.83
C LYS A 135 -8.08 -8.44 -9.38
N THR A 136 -7.10 -8.69 -10.25
CA THR A 136 -5.68 -8.44 -9.95
C THR A 136 -5.41 -6.97 -9.73
N ARG A 137 -6.05 -6.07 -10.50
CA ARG A 137 -5.93 -4.63 -10.32
C ARG A 137 -6.47 -4.17 -8.96
N ILE A 138 -7.60 -4.73 -8.53
CA ILE A 138 -8.17 -4.44 -7.21
C ILE A 138 -7.23 -4.95 -6.11
N ALA A 139 -6.75 -6.19 -6.21
CA ALA A 139 -5.83 -6.78 -5.24
C ALA A 139 -4.53 -5.95 -5.13
N ALA A 140 -3.96 -5.54 -6.26
CA ALA A 140 -2.77 -4.68 -6.28
C ALA A 140 -3.06 -3.29 -5.69
N GLY A 141 -4.23 -2.71 -5.95
CA GLY A 141 -4.64 -1.44 -5.35
C GLY A 141 -4.78 -1.51 -3.84
N ILE A 142 -5.32 -2.62 -3.32
CA ILE A 142 -5.39 -2.90 -1.88
C ILE A 142 -3.97 -3.05 -1.31
N ALA A 143 -3.11 -3.83 -1.97
CA ALA A 143 -1.72 -4.03 -1.56
C ALA A 143 -0.94 -2.71 -1.50
N ASN A 144 -1.05 -1.87 -2.53
CA ASN A 144 -0.41 -0.55 -2.58
C ASN A 144 -0.91 0.38 -1.47
N GLU A 145 -2.20 0.33 -1.12
CA GLU A 145 -2.75 1.13 -0.03
C GLU A 145 -2.23 0.66 1.34
N LEU A 146 -2.27 -0.64 1.58
CA LEU A 146 -1.80 -1.24 2.83
C LEU A 146 -0.28 -1.10 3.02
N MET A 147 0.50 -1.11 1.94
CA MET A 147 1.95 -0.99 1.99
C MET A 147 2.43 0.34 2.58
N LYS A 148 1.59 1.37 2.59
CA LYS A 148 1.90 2.65 3.24
C LYS A 148 2.16 2.48 4.73
N SER A 149 1.47 1.53 5.38
CA SER A 149 1.55 1.32 6.83
C SER A 149 2.07 -0.06 7.22
N TYR A 150 1.89 -1.08 6.37
CA TYR A 150 2.19 -2.48 6.68
C TYR A 150 3.21 -3.07 5.72
N ALA A 151 3.88 -4.15 6.15
CA ALA A 151 4.62 -5.00 5.24
C ALA A 151 3.63 -5.91 4.48
N VAL A 152 3.62 -5.81 3.16
CA VAL A 152 2.72 -6.55 2.28
C VAL A 152 3.56 -7.41 1.35
N LYS A 153 3.14 -8.65 1.10
CA LYS A 153 3.72 -9.52 0.07
C LYS A 153 2.66 -9.82 -0.99
N PHE A 154 3.00 -9.53 -2.23
CA PHE A 154 2.21 -9.96 -3.37
C PHE A 154 2.75 -11.30 -3.86
N ALA A 155 1.89 -12.30 -3.97
CA ALA A 155 2.32 -13.61 -4.42
C ALA A 155 1.27 -14.23 -5.34
N VAL A 156 1.73 -14.95 -6.34
CA VAL A 156 0.88 -15.76 -7.21
C VAL A 156 0.76 -17.15 -6.58
N SER A 157 -0.46 -17.71 -6.55
CA SER A 157 -0.71 -19.00 -5.91
C SER A 157 0.21 -20.13 -6.41
N LEU A 158 0.53 -20.13 -7.70
CA LEU A 158 1.44 -21.10 -8.29
C LEU A 158 2.86 -20.97 -7.71
N THR A 159 3.35 -19.76 -7.52
CA THR A 159 4.67 -19.50 -6.91
C THR A 159 4.72 -20.00 -5.47
N ILE A 160 3.67 -19.72 -4.70
CA ILE A 160 3.57 -20.23 -3.30
C ILE A 160 3.64 -21.77 -3.27
N LEU A 161 2.90 -22.45 -4.16
CA LEU A 161 2.91 -23.89 -4.24
C LEU A 161 4.28 -24.47 -4.66
N GLN A 162 5.01 -23.75 -5.52
CA GLN A 162 6.36 -24.15 -5.91
C GLN A 162 7.35 -23.97 -4.75
N GLU A 163 7.27 -22.86 -4.02
CA GLU A 163 8.11 -22.61 -2.85
C GLU A 163 7.90 -23.71 -1.77
N ILE A 164 6.64 -24.07 -1.49
CA ILE A 164 6.33 -25.13 -0.52
C ILE A 164 6.88 -26.51 -0.97
N LYS A 165 6.88 -26.80 -2.27
CA LYS A 165 7.41 -28.06 -2.79
C LYS A 165 8.94 -28.14 -2.75
N ASN A 166 9.62 -27.01 -2.75
CA ASN A 166 11.07 -26.91 -2.76
C ASN A 166 11.68 -26.83 -1.35
N THR A 167 10.82 -26.83 -0.31
CA THR A 167 11.21 -26.90 1.11
C THR A 167 11.18 -28.34 1.59
#